data_0a1b99967d7ddb34f1e7e49d0677e26e
#
_entry.id   0a1b99967d7ddb34f1e7e49d0677e26e
#
_cell.length_a   1.000
_cell.length_b   1.000
_cell.length_c   1.000
_cell.angle_alpha   90.00
_cell.angle_beta   90.00
_cell.angle_gamma   90.00
#
_symmetry.space_group_name_H-M   'P 1'
#
loop_
_entity.id
_entity.type
_entity.pdbx_description
1 polymer ?
#
loop_
_entity_poly.entity_id
_entity_poly.type
_entity_poly.pdbx_seq_one_letter_code
_entity_poly.pdbx_strand_id
1 'polypeptide(L)'
;MKIMRNNPLIPKSKLPNLGTTIFTQMSALAQKHQAINLSQGFPDFDGPRYLHERLAYHVAQGANQYAPMTGAQALREAIADKTAEIYGYRPDDVSDITVTAGATEALYAAITALVRARGAVAGYRRAGNLCVKR
;
A
#
# COMPACT_ATOMS: atom_id res chain seq x y z
N MET A 1 5.06 18.58 22.85
CA MET A 1 3.74 18.60 22.21
C MET A 1 2.76 17.69 22.95
N LYS A 2 2.38 18.09 24.18
CA LYS A 2 1.56 17.30 25.13
C LYS A 2 0.11 17.82 25.30
N ILE A 3 -0.29 18.85 24.53
CA ILE A 3 -1.49 19.65 24.85
C ILE A 3 -2.79 19.12 24.20
N MET A 4 -2.73 18.11 23.33
CA MET A 4 -3.93 17.66 22.59
C MET A 4 -4.63 16.39 23.12
N ARG A 5 -4.18 15.79 24.21
CA ARG A 5 -4.73 14.49 24.67
C ARG A 5 -6.13 14.56 25.31
N ASN A 6 -6.60 15.76 25.71
CA ASN A 6 -7.88 15.94 26.41
C ASN A 6 -8.86 16.88 25.71
N ASN A 7 -8.74 17.10 24.39
CA ASN A 7 -9.74 17.86 23.65
C ASN A 7 -10.96 16.98 23.37
N PRO A 8 -12.17 17.30 23.89
CA PRO A 8 -13.38 16.51 23.69
C PRO A 8 -13.85 16.47 22.23
N LEU A 9 -13.35 17.37 21.36
CA LEU A 9 -13.65 17.40 19.94
C LEU A 9 -12.80 16.42 19.12
N ILE A 10 -11.75 15.82 19.71
CA ILE A 10 -10.91 14.85 19.02
C ILE A 10 -11.42 13.45 19.39
N PRO A 11 -11.89 12.65 18.42
CA PRO A 11 -12.35 11.31 18.72
C PRO A 11 -11.20 10.46 19.28
N LYS A 12 -11.51 9.62 20.26
CA LYS A 12 -10.53 8.70 20.85
C LYS A 12 -10.07 7.71 19.79
N SER A 13 -8.75 7.48 19.72
CA SER A 13 -8.19 6.47 18.83
C SER A 13 -8.75 5.09 19.17
N LYS A 14 -9.18 4.34 18.15
CA LYS A 14 -9.55 2.92 18.29
C LYS A 14 -8.36 2.03 18.64
N LEU A 15 -7.15 2.50 18.35
CA LEU A 15 -5.88 1.79 18.55
C LEU A 15 -4.90 2.67 19.35
N PRO A 16 -5.19 2.92 20.66
CA PRO A 16 -4.44 3.89 21.45
C PRO A 16 -2.98 3.47 21.71
N ASN A 17 -2.67 2.19 21.56
CA ASN A 17 -1.35 1.60 21.82
C ASN A 17 -0.52 1.39 20.56
N LEU A 18 -0.97 1.84 19.38
CA LEU A 18 -0.15 1.81 18.18
C LEU A 18 0.93 2.89 18.28
N GLY A 19 2.17 2.42 18.33
CA GLY A 19 3.35 3.26 18.26
C GLY A 19 3.96 3.30 16.86
N THR A 20 5.12 3.95 16.78
CA THR A 20 5.96 3.97 15.57
C THR A 20 6.47 2.56 15.26
N THR A 21 6.52 2.18 13.99
CA THR A 21 7.04 0.86 13.59
C THR A 21 8.52 0.73 13.89
N ILE A 22 8.99 -0.49 14.12
CA ILE A 22 10.42 -0.78 14.30
C ILE A 22 11.25 -0.28 13.11
N PHE A 23 10.73 -0.36 11.90
CA PHE A 23 11.41 0.14 10.69
C PHE A 23 11.68 1.64 10.76
N THR A 24 10.69 2.42 11.17
CA THR A 24 10.83 3.86 11.35
C THR A 24 11.85 4.19 12.45
N GLN A 25 11.84 3.44 13.56
CA GLN A 25 12.77 3.64 14.67
C GLN A 25 14.21 3.33 14.24
N MET A 26 14.43 2.21 13.54
CA MET A 26 15.75 1.81 13.08
C MET A 26 16.30 2.76 12.00
N SER A 27 15.46 3.22 11.07
CA SER A 27 15.85 4.20 10.06
C SER A 27 16.24 5.55 10.72
N ALA A 28 15.47 6.01 11.70
CA ALA A 28 15.81 7.23 12.44
C ALA A 28 17.12 7.07 13.24
N LEU A 29 17.35 5.88 13.82
CA LEU A 29 18.59 5.59 14.55
C LEU A 29 19.81 5.58 13.61
N ALA A 30 19.69 4.92 12.46
CA ALA A 30 20.74 4.91 11.44
C ALA A 30 21.08 6.34 10.98
N GLN A 31 20.08 7.14 10.68
CA GLN A 31 20.26 8.54 10.30
C GLN A 31 20.94 9.36 11.42
N LYS A 32 20.50 9.20 12.66
CA LYS A 32 21.08 9.90 13.84
C LYS A 32 22.59 9.60 13.99
N HIS A 33 23.00 8.38 13.74
CA HIS A 33 24.39 7.93 13.89
C HIS A 33 25.17 7.95 12.57
N GLN A 34 24.58 8.47 11.48
CA GLN A 34 25.18 8.48 10.14
C GLN A 34 25.67 7.09 9.73
N ALA A 35 24.97 6.05 10.16
CA ALA A 35 25.29 4.66 9.88
C ALA A 35 24.56 4.16 8.63
N ILE A 36 25.12 3.15 7.98
CA ILE A 36 24.47 2.46 6.88
C ILE A 36 23.22 1.74 7.41
N ASN A 37 22.07 2.02 6.82
CA ASN A 37 20.81 1.40 7.22
C ASN A 37 20.67 0.02 6.57
N LEU A 38 20.97 -1.03 7.31
CA LEU A 38 20.81 -2.42 6.89
C LEU A 38 19.48 -3.04 7.36
N SER A 39 18.64 -2.27 8.06
CA SER A 39 17.36 -2.78 8.60
C SER A 39 16.26 -2.85 7.54
N GLN A 40 16.41 -2.12 6.46
CA GLN A 40 15.43 -2.04 5.38
C GLN A 40 16.16 -1.88 4.05
N GLY A 41 15.73 -2.64 3.04
CA GLY A 41 16.30 -2.53 1.70
C GLY A 41 15.78 -1.27 1.00
N PHE A 42 16.62 -0.24 0.94
CA PHE A 42 16.41 0.93 0.09
C PHE A 42 17.39 0.85 -1.08
N PRO A 43 16.90 0.87 -2.33
CA PRO A 43 17.80 1.02 -3.48
C PRO A 43 18.58 2.33 -3.37
N ASP A 44 19.87 2.28 -3.59
CA ASP A 44 20.78 3.44 -3.67
C ASP A 44 21.04 3.85 -5.12
N PHE A 45 20.23 3.38 -6.04
CA PHE A 45 20.28 3.67 -7.47
C PHE A 45 18.92 4.13 -7.97
N ASP A 46 18.92 4.92 -9.04
CA ASP A 46 17.72 5.37 -9.70
C ASP A 46 17.03 4.21 -10.43
N GLY A 47 15.71 4.31 -10.57
CA GLY A 47 14.92 3.40 -11.39
C GLY A 47 15.30 3.50 -12.87
N PRO A 48 14.80 2.59 -13.73
CA PRO A 48 15.07 2.62 -15.16
C PRO A 48 14.70 3.99 -15.76
N ARG A 49 15.65 4.62 -16.46
CA ARG A 49 15.49 5.94 -17.09
C ARG A 49 14.26 6.00 -18.00
N TYR A 50 13.99 4.93 -18.73
CA TYR A 50 12.80 4.82 -19.57
C TYR A 50 11.50 5.07 -18.80
N LEU A 51 11.36 4.56 -17.57
CA LEU A 51 10.15 4.78 -16.74
C LEU A 51 10.00 6.26 -16.35
N HIS A 52 11.11 6.92 -16.00
CA HIS A 52 11.08 8.35 -15.68
C HIS A 52 10.67 9.20 -16.88
N GLU A 53 11.20 8.91 -18.05
CA GLU A 53 10.86 9.59 -19.31
C GLU A 53 9.39 9.36 -19.69
N ARG A 54 8.87 8.13 -19.54
CA ARG A 54 7.45 7.81 -19.80
C ARG A 54 6.52 8.52 -18.81
N LEU A 55 6.87 8.55 -17.52
CA LEU A 55 6.10 9.30 -16.53
C LEU A 55 6.03 10.79 -16.90
N ALA A 56 7.16 11.42 -17.15
CA ALA A 56 7.22 12.83 -17.55
C ALA A 56 6.41 13.09 -18.82
N TYR A 57 6.51 12.23 -19.81
CA TYR A 57 5.74 12.32 -21.04
C TYR A 57 4.23 12.30 -20.78
N HIS A 58 3.71 11.33 -20.04
CA HIS A 58 2.27 11.22 -19.78
C HIS A 58 1.74 12.36 -18.93
N VAL A 59 2.52 12.84 -17.95
CA VAL A 59 2.17 14.04 -17.17
C VAL A 59 2.04 15.27 -18.10
N ALA A 60 2.99 15.48 -19.02
CA ALA A 60 2.97 16.57 -19.97
C ALA A 60 1.80 16.46 -20.99
N GLN A 61 1.34 15.24 -21.28
CA GLN A 61 0.17 14.98 -22.14
C GLN A 61 -1.17 15.11 -21.40
N GLY A 62 -1.17 15.55 -20.16
CA GLY A 62 -2.40 15.79 -19.40
C GLY A 62 -2.98 14.56 -18.69
N ALA A 63 -2.23 13.46 -18.57
CA ALA A 63 -2.67 12.28 -17.81
C ALA A 63 -2.60 12.55 -16.29
N ASN A 64 -3.25 13.63 -15.83
CA ASN A 64 -3.21 14.12 -14.45
C ASN A 64 -4.59 14.09 -13.77
N GLN A 65 -5.60 13.53 -14.45
CA GLN A 65 -6.96 13.47 -13.93
C GLN A 65 -7.22 12.15 -13.20
N TYR A 66 -8.32 12.12 -12.47
CA TYR A 66 -8.77 10.92 -11.77
C TYR A 66 -8.97 9.75 -12.72
N ALA A 67 -8.38 8.62 -12.37
CA ALA A 67 -8.68 7.35 -13.02
C ALA A 67 -10.05 6.81 -12.54
N PRO A 68 -10.69 5.90 -13.30
CA PRO A 68 -11.80 5.12 -12.79
C PRO A 68 -11.45 4.40 -11.48
N MET A 69 -12.45 4.15 -10.62
CA MET A 69 -12.23 3.54 -9.30
C MET A 69 -11.51 2.17 -9.35
N THR A 70 -11.71 1.42 -10.43
CA THR A 70 -11.03 0.14 -10.66
C THR A 70 -9.64 0.28 -11.29
N GLY A 71 -9.25 1.49 -11.67
CA GLY A 71 -8.01 1.80 -12.38
C GLY A 71 -8.20 2.04 -13.87
N ALA A 72 -7.19 2.65 -14.50
CA ALA A 72 -7.20 2.91 -15.93
C ALA A 72 -7.30 1.61 -16.73
N GLN A 73 -8.17 1.58 -17.76
CA GLN A 73 -8.43 0.41 -18.57
C GLN A 73 -7.14 -0.17 -19.18
N ALA A 74 -6.34 0.66 -19.83
CA ALA A 74 -5.09 0.22 -20.44
C ALA A 74 -4.11 -0.43 -19.46
N LEU A 75 -4.09 0.01 -18.18
CA LEU A 75 -3.27 -0.61 -17.15
C LEU A 75 -3.82 -1.99 -16.76
N ARG A 76 -5.14 -2.13 -16.63
CA ARG A 76 -5.78 -3.41 -16.30
C ARG A 76 -5.58 -4.44 -17.40
N GLU A 77 -5.72 -4.03 -18.67
CA GLU A 77 -5.42 -4.86 -19.84
C GLU A 77 -3.96 -5.34 -19.82
N ALA A 78 -3.01 -4.43 -19.60
CA ALA A 78 -1.58 -4.78 -19.53
C ALA A 78 -1.27 -5.72 -18.36
N ILE A 79 -1.97 -5.59 -17.21
CA ILE A 79 -1.84 -6.52 -16.08
C ILE A 79 -2.38 -7.91 -16.48
N ALA A 80 -3.54 -7.97 -17.14
CA ALA A 80 -4.13 -9.23 -17.60
C ALA A 80 -3.20 -9.95 -18.57
N ASP A 81 -2.64 -9.25 -19.56
CA ASP A 81 -1.72 -9.79 -20.55
C ASP A 81 -0.42 -10.29 -19.89
N LYS A 82 0.18 -9.49 -19.02
CA LYS A 82 1.37 -9.89 -18.25
C LYS A 82 1.11 -11.13 -17.39
N THR A 83 -0.06 -11.21 -16.76
CA THR A 83 -0.44 -12.37 -15.94
C THR A 83 -0.59 -13.62 -16.81
N ALA A 84 -1.17 -13.50 -18.00
CA ALA A 84 -1.26 -14.58 -18.96
C ALA A 84 0.12 -15.08 -19.42
N GLU A 85 1.03 -14.15 -19.70
CA GLU A 85 2.39 -14.48 -20.14
C GLU A 85 3.20 -15.21 -19.05
N ILE A 86 3.12 -14.75 -17.80
CA ILE A 86 3.94 -15.30 -16.71
C ILE A 86 3.33 -16.58 -16.12
N TYR A 87 2.00 -16.61 -15.96
CA TYR A 87 1.31 -17.65 -15.18
C TYR A 87 0.40 -18.55 -16.03
N GLY A 88 0.26 -18.28 -17.33
CA GLY A 88 -0.61 -19.07 -18.24
C GLY A 88 -2.11 -18.89 -18.00
N TYR A 89 -2.50 -17.88 -17.20
CA TYR A 89 -3.89 -17.53 -16.91
C TYR A 89 -4.12 -16.04 -17.15
N ARG A 90 -5.12 -15.71 -17.97
CA ARG A 90 -5.52 -14.32 -18.21
C ARG A 90 -6.76 -13.98 -17.40
N PRO A 91 -6.67 -13.15 -16.36
CA PRO A 91 -7.85 -12.65 -15.66
C PRO A 91 -8.67 -11.73 -16.58
N ASP A 92 -9.96 -11.62 -16.30
CA ASP A 92 -10.82 -10.63 -16.95
C ASP A 92 -10.44 -9.23 -16.47
N ASP A 93 -10.05 -8.37 -17.39
CA ASP A 93 -9.56 -7.02 -17.07
C ASP A 93 -10.66 -6.08 -16.57
N VAL A 94 -11.93 -6.41 -16.78
CA VAL A 94 -13.07 -5.63 -16.29
C VAL A 94 -13.49 -6.02 -14.89
N SER A 95 -13.62 -7.32 -14.61
CA SER A 95 -14.20 -7.85 -13.37
C SER A 95 -13.17 -8.28 -12.32
N ASP A 96 -11.98 -8.76 -12.74
CA ASP A 96 -11.06 -9.44 -11.84
C ASP A 96 -9.89 -8.57 -11.37
N ILE A 97 -9.72 -7.37 -11.96
CA ILE A 97 -8.59 -6.50 -11.67
C ILE A 97 -9.05 -5.16 -11.11
N THR A 98 -8.53 -4.82 -9.94
CA THR A 98 -8.66 -3.48 -9.34
C THR A 98 -7.28 -2.96 -8.97
N VAL A 99 -6.94 -1.77 -9.47
CA VAL A 99 -5.70 -1.08 -9.14
C VAL A 99 -5.89 -0.25 -7.87
N THR A 100 -4.98 -0.39 -6.93
CA THR A 100 -5.02 0.31 -5.63
C THR A 100 -3.76 1.13 -5.40
N ALA A 101 -3.82 2.07 -4.46
CA ALA A 101 -2.64 2.84 -4.02
C ALA A 101 -1.72 1.97 -3.15
N GLY A 102 -1.13 0.94 -3.76
CA GLY A 102 -0.23 -0.02 -3.13
C GLY A 102 -0.92 -1.24 -2.53
N ALA A 103 -0.11 -2.23 -2.21
CA ALA A 103 -0.56 -3.52 -1.68
C ALA A 103 -1.30 -3.41 -0.32
N THR A 104 -0.98 -2.41 0.49
CA THR A 104 -1.64 -2.20 1.79
C THR A 104 -3.12 -1.88 1.63
N GLU A 105 -3.47 -1.03 0.66
CA GLU A 105 -4.86 -0.74 0.35
C GLU A 105 -5.57 -1.96 -0.22
N ALA A 106 -4.93 -2.70 -1.14
CA ALA A 106 -5.48 -3.93 -1.69
C ALA A 106 -5.81 -4.95 -0.60
N LEU A 107 -4.89 -5.20 0.33
CA LEU A 107 -5.10 -6.10 1.46
C LEU A 107 -6.23 -5.62 2.38
N TYR A 108 -6.25 -4.32 2.70
CA TYR A 108 -7.31 -3.74 3.53
C TYR A 108 -8.68 -3.90 2.87
N ALA A 109 -8.80 -3.55 1.60
CA ALA A 109 -10.02 -3.66 0.83
C ALA A 109 -10.51 -5.12 0.75
N ALA A 110 -9.62 -6.06 0.40
CA ALA A 110 -9.95 -7.48 0.32
C ALA A 110 -10.41 -8.05 1.67
N ILE A 111 -9.70 -7.76 2.75
CA ILE A 111 -10.07 -8.21 4.09
C ILE A 111 -11.42 -7.62 4.50
N THR A 112 -11.63 -6.32 4.25
CA THR A 112 -12.88 -5.64 4.63
C THR A 112 -14.08 -6.17 3.85
N ALA A 113 -13.89 -6.50 2.58
CA ALA A 113 -14.93 -7.05 1.73
C ALA A 113 -15.33 -8.49 2.12
N LEU A 114 -14.36 -9.31 2.51
CA LEU A 114 -14.57 -10.74 2.76
C LEU A 114 -14.86 -11.07 4.22
N VAL A 115 -14.34 -10.28 5.16
CA VAL A 115 -14.44 -10.56 6.60
C VAL A 115 -15.59 -9.78 7.23
N ARG A 116 -16.61 -10.51 7.67
CA ARG A 116 -17.71 -9.91 8.44
C ARG A 116 -17.32 -9.71 9.91
N ALA A 117 -17.87 -8.69 10.57
CA ALA A 117 -17.59 -8.33 11.98
C ALA A 117 -17.77 -9.49 13.00
N ARG A 118 -18.48 -10.57 12.62
CA ARG A 118 -18.73 -11.76 13.44
C ARG A 118 -18.04 -13.03 12.91
N GLY A 119 -17.22 -12.92 11.85
CA GLY A 119 -16.48 -14.05 11.30
C GLY A 119 -15.07 -14.10 11.87
N ALA A 120 -14.75 -15.15 12.63
CA ALA A 120 -13.38 -15.43 13.02
C ALA A 120 -12.58 -15.83 11.78
N VAL A 121 -11.63 -15.02 11.34
CA VAL A 121 -10.63 -15.43 10.36
C VAL A 121 -9.53 -16.16 11.12
N ALA A 122 -9.72 -17.45 11.29
CA ALA A 122 -8.67 -18.34 11.77
C ALA A 122 -7.61 -18.48 10.66
N GLY A 123 -6.59 -17.66 10.66
CA GLY A 123 -5.49 -17.81 9.71
C GLY A 123 -4.57 -16.60 9.54
N TYR A 124 -5.04 -15.40 9.77
CA TYR A 124 -4.24 -14.19 9.56
C TYR A 124 -3.41 -13.73 10.77
N ARG A 125 -3.11 -14.61 11.71
CA ARG A 125 -2.26 -14.28 12.87
C ARG A 125 -0.79 -14.00 12.54
N ARG A 126 -0.34 -14.15 11.29
CA ARG A 126 1.07 -13.99 10.89
C ARG A 126 1.39 -12.77 10.04
N ALA A 127 0.42 -12.07 9.49
CA ALA A 127 0.67 -10.77 8.87
C ALA A 127 0.59 -9.72 9.98
N GLY A 128 1.73 -9.25 10.45
CA GLY A 128 1.85 -8.40 11.61
C GLY A 128 0.85 -7.25 11.65
N ASN A 129 0.23 -7.06 12.79
CA ASN A 129 -0.53 -5.88 13.24
C ASN A 129 -1.86 -5.52 12.55
N LEU A 130 -2.41 -6.32 11.68
CA LEU A 130 -3.76 -6.12 11.15
C LEU A 130 -4.81 -7.04 11.81
N CYS A 131 -4.68 -7.27 13.12
CA CYS A 131 -5.72 -7.91 13.91
C CYS A 131 -6.63 -6.86 14.50
N VAL A 132 -7.85 -6.79 14.01
CA VAL A 132 -8.96 -6.16 14.74
C VAL A 132 -9.22 -7.01 15.97
N LYS A 133 -8.63 -6.64 17.11
CA LYS A 133 -9.09 -7.13 18.41
C LYS A 133 -10.47 -6.55 18.72
N ARG A 134 -11.37 -7.41 19.18
CA ARG A 134 -12.67 -7.07 19.77
C ARG A 134 -12.58 -5.94 20.76
#